data_ee48f781dbcf4a136a2801ad8d4037a4
#
_entry.id   ee48f781dbcf4a136a2801ad8d4037a4
#
_cell.length_a   1.000
_cell.length_b   1.000
_cell.length_c   1.000
_cell.angle_alpha   90.00
_cell.angle_beta   90.00
_cell.angle_gamma   90.00
#
_symmetry.space_group_name_H-M   'P 1'
#
loop_
_entity.id
_entity.type
_entity.pdbx_description
1 polymer ?
#
loop_
_entity_poly.entity_id
_entity_poly.type
_entity_poly.pdbx_seq_one_letter_code
_entity_poly.pdbx_strand_id
1 'polypeptide(L)'
;RVHFTVSIDGVGALNEQVRSGSVWSRVLKTLDEIADTFEYTIHTTIHKNNWHGLPELKQFTKKYAKWTTNVLTFPKNLDIINLEQCDKDRLSDILYKHNIPNKEYISTHLKGEA
;
A
#
# COMPACT_ATOMS: atom_id res chain seq x y z
N ARG A 1 -7.13 1.90 -25.23
CA ARG A 1 -7.48 2.65 -24.03
C ARG A 1 -6.32 2.69 -23.05
N VAL A 2 -6.04 3.86 -22.52
CA VAL A 2 -4.90 4.04 -21.61
C VAL A 2 -5.30 3.68 -20.18
N HIS A 3 -4.46 2.88 -19.53
CA HIS A 3 -4.63 2.51 -18.13
C HIS A 3 -3.42 3.02 -17.33
N PHE A 4 -3.68 3.75 -16.25
CA PHE A 4 -2.61 4.27 -15.39
C PHE A 4 -2.48 3.44 -14.12
N THR A 5 -1.25 3.28 -13.66
CA THR A 5 -0.98 2.77 -12.33
C THR A 5 -0.44 3.93 -11.49
N VAL A 6 -1.14 4.24 -10.41
CA VAL A 6 -0.76 5.33 -9.52
C VAL A 6 -0.19 4.72 -8.25
N SER A 7 1.06 5.06 -7.92
CA SER A 7 1.73 4.53 -6.73
C SER A 7 1.39 5.38 -5.52
N ILE A 8 0.68 4.78 -4.56
CA ILE A 8 0.31 5.43 -3.30
C ILE A 8 0.63 4.46 -2.16
N ASP A 9 1.51 4.87 -1.25
CA ASP A 9 2.03 3.99 -0.19
C ASP A 9 1.49 4.34 1.20
N GLY A 10 0.62 5.32 1.30
CA GLY A 10 -0.05 5.71 2.53
C GLY A 10 -1.03 6.83 2.26
N VAL A 11 -1.81 7.22 3.25
CA VAL A 11 -2.77 8.32 3.14
C VAL A 11 -2.19 9.56 3.81
N GLY A 12 -2.23 10.69 3.10
CA GLY A 12 -1.80 11.98 3.65
C GLY A 12 -0.31 12.02 3.98
N ALA A 13 -0.01 12.37 5.21
CA ALA A 13 1.36 12.56 5.68
C ALA A 13 2.23 11.31 5.53
N LEU A 14 1.65 10.12 5.72
CA LEU A 14 2.40 8.87 5.56
C LEU A 14 2.92 8.72 4.12
N ASN A 15 2.09 9.04 3.14
CA ASN A 15 2.53 8.97 1.74
C ASN A 15 3.67 9.96 1.47
N GLU A 16 3.57 11.15 2.04
CA GLU A 16 4.61 12.18 1.89
C GLU A 16 5.92 11.77 2.54
N GLN A 17 5.87 11.08 3.68
CA GLN A 17 7.06 10.58 4.36
C GLN A 17 7.74 9.46 3.58
N VAL A 18 6.95 8.54 3.04
CA VAL A 18 7.46 7.38 2.30
C VAL A 18 7.96 7.79 0.92
N ARG A 19 7.23 8.68 0.25
CA ARG A 19 7.58 9.17 -1.08
C ARG A 19 8.05 10.61 -0.98
N SER A 20 9.35 10.79 -0.81
CA SER A 20 9.97 12.10 -0.71
C SER A 20 9.61 12.97 -1.92
N GLY A 21 9.18 14.17 -1.67
CA GLY A 21 8.76 15.11 -2.71
C GLY A 21 7.28 15.00 -3.09
N SER A 22 6.56 14.01 -2.57
CA SER A 22 5.12 13.89 -2.79
C SER A 22 4.36 14.95 -1.99
N VAL A 23 3.36 15.55 -2.61
CA VAL A 23 2.45 16.50 -1.95
C VAL A 23 1.05 15.91 -2.05
N TRP A 24 0.46 15.57 -0.90
CA TRP A 24 -0.80 14.83 -0.87
C TRP A 24 -1.94 15.54 -1.60
N SER A 25 -2.06 16.84 -1.48
CA SER A 25 -3.09 17.61 -2.19
C SER A 25 -2.97 17.47 -3.71
N ARG A 26 -1.76 17.35 -4.22
CA ARG A 26 -1.52 17.15 -5.65
C ARG A 26 -1.90 15.73 -6.08
N VAL A 27 -1.64 14.74 -5.21
CA VAL A 27 -2.04 13.35 -5.46
C VAL A 27 -3.56 13.28 -5.61
N LEU A 28 -4.30 13.89 -4.68
CA LEU A 28 -5.77 13.91 -4.73
C LEU A 28 -6.27 14.60 -5.99
N LYS A 29 -5.68 15.72 -6.35
CA LYS A 29 -6.05 16.46 -7.56
C LYS A 29 -5.83 15.61 -8.81
N THR A 30 -4.69 14.93 -8.89
CA THR A 30 -4.39 14.05 -10.01
C THR A 30 -5.40 12.92 -10.15
N LEU A 31 -5.76 12.28 -9.03
CA LEU A 31 -6.76 11.22 -9.03
C LEU A 31 -8.11 11.73 -9.56
N ASP A 32 -8.53 12.90 -9.09
CA ASP A 32 -9.78 13.49 -9.55
C ASP A 32 -9.74 13.82 -11.05
N GLU A 33 -8.62 14.29 -11.55
CA GLU A 33 -8.46 14.64 -12.96
C GLU A 33 -8.50 13.42 -13.88
N ILE A 34 -7.90 12.29 -13.47
CA ILE A 34 -7.84 11.10 -14.32
C ILE A 34 -9.06 10.20 -14.18
N ALA A 35 -9.81 10.31 -13.07
CA ALA A 35 -10.91 9.40 -12.75
C ALA A 35 -12.01 9.41 -13.82
N ASP A 36 -12.30 10.57 -14.40
CA ASP A 36 -13.38 10.70 -15.40
C ASP A 36 -12.97 10.30 -16.80
N THR A 37 -11.66 10.26 -17.08
CA THR A 37 -11.15 10.11 -18.45
C THR A 37 -10.43 8.78 -18.68
N PHE A 38 -9.76 8.26 -17.65
CA PHE A 38 -8.90 7.08 -17.77
C PHE A 38 -9.24 6.02 -16.74
N GLU A 39 -8.96 4.78 -17.09
CA GLU A 39 -8.93 3.70 -16.10
C GLU A 39 -7.61 3.77 -15.35
N TYR A 40 -7.65 3.52 -14.04
CA TYR A 40 -6.43 3.49 -13.25
C TYR A 40 -6.52 2.50 -12.10
N THR A 41 -5.36 2.08 -11.63
CA THR A 41 -5.20 1.20 -10.47
C THR A 41 -4.29 1.89 -9.48
N ILE A 42 -4.63 1.86 -8.20
CA ILE A 42 -3.75 2.31 -7.14
C ILE A 42 -2.90 1.12 -6.71
N HIS A 43 -1.58 1.29 -6.70
CA HIS A 43 -0.65 0.24 -6.29
C HIS A 43 0.16 0.69 -5.09
N THR A 44 0.23 -0.18 -4.08
CA THR A 44 0.98 0.07 -2.85
C THR A 44 2.10 -0.96 -2.70
N THR A 45 3.31 -0.49 -2.43
CA THR A 45 4.44 -1.35 -2.06
C THR A 45 4.56 -1.31 -0.55
N ILE A 46 4.41 -2.47 0.09
CA ILE A 46 4.36 -2.59 1.55
C ILE A 46 5.76 -2.82 2.10
N HIS A 47 6.15 -2.04 3.10
CA HIS A 47 7.45 -2.18 3.77
C HIS A 47 7.34 -1.79 5.25
N LYS A 48 8.48 -1.80 5.96
CA LYS A 48 8.51 -1.56 7.41
C LYS A 48 7.95 -0.21 7.84
N ASN A 49 7.98 0.79 6.95
CA ASN A 49 7.58 2.15 7.31
C ASN A 49 6.13 2.47 6.98
N ASN A 50 5.40 1.61 6.26
CA ASN A 50 4.01 1.92 5.86
C ASN A 50 2.98 0.82 6.13
N TRP A 51 3.39 -0.36 6.57
CA TRP A 51 2.44 -1.48 6.78
C TRP A 51 1.28 -1.11 7.72
N HIS A 52 1.55 -0.27 8.70
CA HIS A 52 0.55 0.15 9.68
C HIS A 52 -0.53 1.06 9.09
N GLY A 53 -0.29 1.63 7.92
CA GLY A 53 -1.25 2.48 7.21
C GLY A 53 -2.21 1.75 6.28
N LEU A 54 -2.13 0.42 6.19
CA LEU A 54 -2.97 -0.36 5.30
C LEU A 54 -4.48 -0.24 5.57
N PRO A 55 -4.95 -0.21 6.83
CA PRO A 55 -6.38 -0.02 7.07
C PRO A 55 -6.91 1.29 6.50
N GLU A 56 -6.15 2.36 6.65
CA GLU A 56 -6.52 3.67 6.12
C GLU A 56 -6.51 3.68 4.59
N LEU A 57 -5.51 3.03 3.98
CA LEU A 57 -5.47 2.85 2.52
C LEU A 57 -6.67 2.06 2.02
N LYS A 58 -7.10 1.04 2.75
CA LYS A 58 -8.27 0.26 2.38
C LYS A 58 -9.51 1.14 2.29
N GLN A 59 -9.72 2.02 3.26
CA GLN A 59 -10.85 2.95 3.26
C GLN A 59 -10.72 3.97 2.12
N PHE A 60 -9.52 4.49 1.92
CA PHE A 60 -9.25 5.45 0.87
C PHE A 60 -9.53 4.88 -0.53
N THR A 61 -9.01 3.69 -0.80
CA THR A 61 -9.12 3.08 -2.14
C THR A 61 -10.54 2.67 -2.50
N LYS A 62 -11.41 2.47 -1.52
CA LYS A 62 -12.84 2.20 -1.79
C LYS A 62 -13.51 3.31 -2.59
N LYS A 63 -13.03 4.53 -2.46
CA LYS A 63 -13.60 5.70 -3.13
C LYS A 63 -13.12 5.87 -4.56
N TYR A 64 -12.01 5.24 -4.91
CA TYR A 64 -11.34 5.53 -6.17
C TYR A 64 -11.36 4.33 -7.12
N ALA A 65 -10.37 3.49 -7.03
CA ALA A 65 -10.17 2.52 -8.07
C ALA A 65 -9.77 1.16 -7.51
N LYS A 66 -9.47 0.26 -8.42
CA LYS A 66 -8.89 -1.03 -8.07
C LYS A 66 -7.57 -0.82 -7.33
N TRP A 67 -7.35 -1.61 -6.30
CA TRP A 67 -6.15 -1.53 -5.46
C TRP A 67 -5.36 -2.83 -5.57
N THR A 68 -4.05 -2.72 -5.79
CA THR A 68 -3.13 -3.84 -5.80
C THR A 68 -2.00 -3.56 -4.84
N THR A 69 -1.39 -4.63 -4.32
CA THR A 69 -0.27 -4.51 -3.38
C THR A 69 0.85 -5.46 -3.74
N ASN A 70 2.04 -5.15 -3.27
CA ASN A 70 3.19 -6.03 -3.31
C ASN A 70 4.07 -5.71 -2.11
N VAL A 71 5.09 -6.54 -1.86
CA VAL A 71 6.02 -6.32 -0.76
C VAL A 71 7.36 -5.83 -1.29
N LEU A 72 8.01 -4.97 -0.53
CA LEU A 72 9.36 -4.49 -0.83
C LEU A 72 10.35 -5.50 -0.26
N THR A 73 11.23 -6.04 -1.13
CA THR A 73 12.24 -7.01 -0.72
C THR A 73 13.65 -6.44 -0.71
N PHE A 74 13.82 -5.27 -1.29
CA PHE A 74 15.10 -4.59 -1.33
C PHE A 74 14.89 -3.08 -1.19
N PRO A 75 15.65 -2.38 -0.32
CA PRO A 75 16.70 -2.90 0.57
C PRO A 75 16.13 -3.77 1.70
N LYS A 76 16.90 -4.77 2.13
CA LYS A 76 16.43 -5.76 3.10
C LYS A 76 15.99 -5.18 4.44
N ASN A 77 16.60 -4.09 4.86
CA ASN A 77 16.23 -3.46 6.13
C ASN A 77 14.80 -2.88 6.13
N LEU A 78 14.20 -2.71 4.96
CA LEU A 78 12.81 -2.24 4.84
C LEU A 78 11.84 -3.38 4.60
N ASP A 79 12.31 -4.60 4.38
CA ASP A 79 11.45 -5.77 4.19
C ASP A 79 10.71 -6.09 5.48
N ILE A 80 9.40 -6.31 5.37
CA ILE A 80 8.53 -6.61 6.51
C ILE A 80 8.91 -7.90 7.22
N ILE A 81 9.66 -8.80 6.58
CA ILE A 81 10.15 -10.02 7.24
C ILE A 81 11.06 -9.70 8.43
N ASN A 82 11.62 -8.50 8.46
CA ASN A 82 12.49 -8.03 9.53
C ASN A 82 11.74 -7.29 10.65
N LEU A 83 10.40 -7.25 10.60
CA LEU A 83 9.60 -6.73 11.70
C LEU A 83 9.74 -7.62 12.93
N GLU A 84 9.58 -7.02 14.12
CA GLU A 84 9.48 -7.80 15.35
C GLU A 84 8.22 -8.65 15.31
N GLN A 85 8.22 -9.76 16.05
CA GLN A 85 7.11 -10.70 16.00
C GLN A 85 5.77 -10.07 16.35
N CYS A 86 5.73 -9.17 17.35
CA CYS A 86 4.49 -8.50 17.70
C CYS A 86 3.93 -7.65 16.54
N ASP A 87 4.80 -7.03 15.76
CA ASP A 87 4.37 -6.26 14.58
C ASP A 87 3.95 -7.16 13.43
N LYS A 88 4.63 -8.30 13.25
CA LYS A 88 4.20 -9.30 12.28
C LYS A 88 2.79 -9.82 12.60
N ASP A 89 2.51 -10.05 13.87
CA ASP A 89 1.19 -10.50 14.31
C ASP A 89 0.13 -9.45 14.04
N ARG A 90 0.43 -8.18 14.30
CA ARG A 90 -0.47 -7.07 13.99
C ARG A 90 -0.74 -6.96 12.49
N LEU A 91 0.32 -7.06 11.70
CA LEU A 91 0.17 -7.00 10.24
C LEU A 91 -0.68 -8.16 9.73
N SER A 92 -0.45 -9.36 10.25
CA SER A 92 -1.25 -10.52 9.90
C SER A 92 -2.74 -10.28 10.19
N ASP A 93 -3.05 -9.72 11.35
CA ASP A 93 -4.43 -9.36 11.71
C ASP A 93 -5.02 -8.34 10.75
N ILE A 94 -4.26 -7.31 10.41
CA ILE A 94 -4.67 -6.28 9.47
C ILE A 94 -5.01 -6.88 8.10
N LEU A 95 -4.15 -7.77 7.60
CA LEU A 95 -4.31 -8.38 6.28
C LEU A 95 -5.66 -9.08 6.15
N TYR A 96 -6.06 -9.84 7.15
CA TYR A 96 -7.29 -10.63 7.09
C TYR A 96 -8.52 -9.87 7.58
N LYS A 97 -8.37 -9.04 8.59
CA LYS A 97 -9.48 -8.22 9.09
C LYS A 97 -9.98 -7.23 8.03
N HIS A 98 -9.07 -6.62 7.31
CA HIS A 98 -9.39 -5.60 6.31
C HIS A 98 -9.41 -6.15 4.88
N ASN A 99 -9.21 -7.44 4.72
CA ASN A 99 -9.19 -8.10 3.41
C ASN A 99 -8.26 -7.37 2.42
N ILE A 100 -7.01 -7.21 2.82
CA ILE A 100 -6.01 -6.52 2.02
C ILE A 100 -5.70 -7.32 0.75
N PRO A 101 -5.63 -6.68 -0.43
CA PRO A 101 -5.25 -7.39 -1.65
C PRO A 101 -3.90 -8.09 -1.51
N ASN A 102 -3.79 -9.30 -2.05
CA ASN A 102 -2.58 -10.11 -2.02
C ASN A 102 -2.20 -10.63 -0.62
N LYS A 103 -3.17 -10.70 0.28
CA LYS A 103 -2.92 -11.04 1.69
C LYS A 103 -2.26 -12.41 1.89
N GLU A 104 -2.60 -13.40 1.08
CA GLU A 104 -2.04 -14.74 1.19
C GLU A 104 -0.54 -14.73 0.89
N TYR A 105 -0.13 -14.04 -0.18
CA TYR A 105 1.28 -13.90 -0.53
C TYR A 105 2.04 -13.13 0.54
N ILE A 106 1.47 -12.03 1.03
CA ILE A 106 2.10 -11.20 2.07
C ILE A 106 2.28 -12.02 3.34
N SER A 107 1.25 -12.76 3.75
CA SER A 107 1.31 -13.62 4.93
C SER A 107 2.39 -14.70 4.80
N THR A 108 2.50 -15.33 3.65
CA THR A 108 3.53 -16.32 3.35
C THR A 108 4.92 -15.70 3.43
N HIS A 109 5.08 -14.49 2.88
CA HIS A 109 6.34 -13.76 2.94
C HIS A 109 6.74 -13.44 4.38
N LEU A 110 5.79 -13.02 5.22
CA LEU A 110 6.05 -12.73 6.63
C LEU A 110 6.58 -13.94 7.39
N LYS A 111 6.17 -15.13 7.00
CA LYS A 111 6.60 -16.38 7.62
C LYS A 111 7.92 -16.89 7.06
N GLY A 112 8.45 -16.25 6.02
CA GLY A 112 9.68 -16.70 5.36
C GLY A 112 9.47 -17.92 4.48
N GLU A 113 8.25 -18.19 4.06
CA GLU A 113 7.89 -19.38 3.27
C GLU A 113 7.79 -19.11 1.76
N ALA A 114 7.89 -17.86 1.37
CA ALA A 114 7.74 -17.46 -0.02
C ALA A 114 8.93 -17.87 -0.88
#